data_6506991cb6c1fb7f3d854ae7da3784e4
#
_entry.id   6506991cb6c1fb7f3d854ae7da3784e4
#
_cell.length_a   1.000
_cell.length_b   1.000
_cell.length_c   1.000
_cell.angle_alpha   90.00
_cell.angle_beta   90.00
_cell.angle_gamma   90.00
#
_symmetry.space_group_name_H-M   'P 1'
#
loop_
_entity.id
_entity.type
_entity.pdbx_description
1 polymer ?
#
loop_
_entity_poly.entity_id
_entity_poly.type
_entity_poly.pdbx_seq_one_letter_code
_entity_poly.pdbx_strand_id
1 'polypeptide(L)'
;MLAGLRQWASSGHDEATDLQKEIVKAGCLRISDAPDREMVTVQGTLRTVTLRPRGGVPALEAELYDGTGTITVLWLGRRRIAGIYPGRAIRVTGRIGVHGGVRTVYNPRYDLRY
;
A
#
# COMPACT_ATOMS: atom_id res chain seq x y z
N MET A 1 22.87 15.36 14.59
CA MET A 1 21.86 14.60 13.96
C MET A 1 20.84 14.06 14.94
N LEU A 2 19.65 13.95 14.52
CA LEU A 2 18.54 13.69 15.41
C LEU A 2 18.21 12.21 15.63
N ALA A 3 19.03 11.31 15.09
CA ALA A 3 18.75 9.88 15.19
C ALA A 3 18.63 9.42 16.64
N GLY A 4 19.51 9.87 17.50
CA GLY A 4 19.46 9.48 18.90
C GLY A 4 18.21 9.95 19.61
N LEU A 5 17.74 11.13 19.24
CA LEU A 5 16.51 11.67 19.84
C LEU A 5 15.30 10.85 19.47
N ARG A 6 15.25 10.38 18.23
CA ARG A 6 14.11 9.59 17.79
C ARG A 6 14.04 8.23 18.46
N GLN A 7 15.16 7.68 18.85
CA GLN A 7 15.19 6.33 19.40
C GLN A 7 14.42 6.18 20.69
N TRP A 8 14.38 7.23 21.48
CA TRP A 8 13.68 7.16 22.76
C TRP A 8 12.27 7.74 22.69
N ALA A 9 11.88 8.31 21.54
CA ALA A 9 10.59 8.98 21.43
C ALA A 9 9.42 8.01 21.57
N SER A 10 9.41 6.96 20.76
CA SER A 10 8.41 5.92 20.89
C SER A 10 8.80 4.75 19.98
N SER A 11 8.52 3.56 20.44
CA SER A 11 8.83 2.37 19.63
C SER A 11 8.02 2.36 18.33
N GLY A 12 6.77 2.80 18.36
CA GLY A 12 5.95 2.84 17.16
C GLY A 12 6.51 3.78 16.11
N HIS A 13 7.01 4.93 16.52
CA HIS A 13 7.61 5.88 15.60
C HIS A 13 8.92 5.33 15.03
N ASP A 14 9.73 4.71 15.85
CA ASP A 14 10.99 4.12 15.40
C ASP A 14 10.76 2.99 14.42
N GLU A 15 9.77 2.15 14.69
CA GLU A 15 9.41 1.07 13.79
C GLU A 15 8.96 1.60 12.43
N ALA A 16 8.16 2.64 12.41
CA ALA A 16 7.71 3.24 11.14
C ALA A 16 8.89 3.81 10.36
N THR A 17 9.85 4.45 11.05
CA THR A 17 11.03 5.00 10.40
C THR A 17 11.90 3.89 9.82
N ASP A 18 12.11 2.81 10.57
CA ASP A 18 12.91 1.68 10.08
C ASP A 18 12.26 1.00 8.90
N LEU A 19 10.94 0.84 8.94
CA LEU A 19 10.20 0.27 7.82
C LEU A 19 10.36 1.12 6.57
N GLN A 20 10.31 2.44 6.69
CA GLN A 20 10.49 3.34 5.56
C GLN A 20 11.88 3.17 4.93
N LYS A 21 12.91 3.04 5.75
CA LYS A 21 14.27 2.81 5.24
C LYS A 21 14.37 1.50 4.48
N GLU A 22 13.76 0.45 5.00
CA GLU A 22 13.76 -0.85 4.32
C GLU A 22 13.04 -0.79 2.98
N ILE A 23 11.91 -0.10 2.92
CA ILE A 23 11.15 0.06 1.69
C ILE A 23 11.98 0.77 0.62
N VAL A 24 12.65 1.84 0.99
CA VAL A 24 13.50 2.58 0.06
C VAL A 24 14.64 1.69 -0.45
N LYS A 25 15.28 0.93 0.45
CA LYS A 25 16.35 0.00 0.05
C LYS A 25 15.86 -1.05 -0.93
N ALA A 26 14.64 -1.50 -0.78
CA ALA A 26 14.08 -2.53 -1.65
C ALA A 26 13.63 -1.99 -3.01
N GLY A 27 13.85 -0.72 -3.31
CA GLY A 27 13.43 -0.11 -4.57
C GLY A 27 11.98 0.31 -4.59
N CYS A 28 11.32 0.34 -3.43
CA CYS A 28 9.95 0.81 -3.32
C CYS A 28 9.92 2.30 -3.05
N LEU A 29 8.87 2.96 -3.54
CA LEU A 29 8.62 4.35 -3.21
C LEU A 29 7.72 4.44 -2.00
N ARG A 30 7.83 5.53 -1.26
CA ARG A 30 6.83 5.85 -0.25
C ARG A 30 5.54 6.26 -0.97
N ILE A 31 4.40 5.86 -0.42
CA ILE A 31 3.12 6.17 -1.05
C ILE A 31 2.95 7.68 -1.21
N SER A 32 3.37 8.46 -0.22
CA SER A 32 3.28 9.92 -0.29
C SER A 32 4.11 10.50 -1.44
N ASP A 33 5.19 9.83 -1.85
CA ASP A 33 6.09 10.31 -2.90
C ASP A 33 5.79 9.70 -4.26
N ALA A 34 4.97 8.67 -4.32
CA ALA A 34 4.71 7.96 -5.56
C ALA A 34 3.92 8.87 -6.52
N PRO A 35 4.44 9.08 -7.74
CA PRO A 35 3.79 9.99 -8.69
C PRO A 35 2.53 9.38 -9.28
N ASP A 36 1.52 10.23 -9.47
CA ASP A 36 0.29 9.83 -10.12
C ASP A 36 0.53 9.50 -11.59
N ARG A 37 -0.23 8.54 -12.09
CA ARG A 37 -0.24 8.13 -13.50
C ARG A 37 1.04 7.44 -13.95
N GLU A 38 1.90 7.06 -13.03
CA GLU A 38 3.14 6.35 -13.35
C GLU A 38 3.14 4.96 -12.74
N MET A 39 3.93 4.09 -13.32
CA MET A 39 4.14 2.75 -12.80
C MET A 39 5.05 2.83 -11.59
N VAL A 40 4.59 2.31 -10.46
CA VAL A 40 5.34 2.39 -9.21
C VAL A 40 5.29 1.06 -8.48
N THR A 41 6.25 0.88 -7.58
CA THR A 41 6.23 -0.22 -6.61
C THR A 41 6.16 0.39 -5.23
N VAL A 42 5.16 0.01 -4.47
CA VAL A 42 4.96 0.47 -3.09
C VAL A 42 4.73 -0.73 -2.19
N GLN A 43 5.04 -0.58 -0.92
CA GLN A 43 4.88 -1.65 0.05
C GLN A 43 4.23 -1.09 1.31
N GLY A 44 3.37 -1.89 1.91
CA GLY A 44 2.70 -1.46 3.13
C GLY A 44 1.83 -2.57 3.70
N THR A 45 0.87 -2.18 4.49
CA THR A 45 -0.06 -3.08 5.15
C THR A 45 -1.47 -2.77 4.70
N LEU A 46 -2.23 -3.81 4.40
CA LEU A 46 -3.64 -3.65 4.06
C LEU A 46 -4.43 -3.34 5.32
N ARG A 47 -5.21 -2.27 5.30
CA ARG A 47 -6.05 -1.89 6.43
C ARG A 47 -7.44 -2.47 6.32
N THR A 48 -8.02 -2.37 5.12
CA THR A 48 -9.37 -2.86 4.85
C THR A 48 -9.33 -3.69 3.58
N VAL A 49 -10.19 -4.69 3.53
CA VAL A 49 -10.39 -5.49 2.33
C VAL A 49 -11.89 -5.70 2.21
N THR A 50 -12.47 -5.18 1.14
CA THR A 50 -13.92 -5.13 0.98
C THR A 50 -14.31 -5.59 -0.41
N LEU A 51 -15.39 -6.37 -0.49
CA LEU A 51 -15.98 -6.72 -1.77
C LEU A 51 -16.92 -5.58 -2.18
N ARG A 52 -16.57 -4.89 -3.27
CA ARG A 52 -17.37 -3.78 -3.79
C ARG A 52 -17.59 -3.96 -5.28
N PRO A 53 -18.72 -4.54 -5.67
CA PRO A 53 -19.00 -4.72 -7.11
C PRO A 53 -19.04 -3.38 -7.83
N ARG A 54 -18.52 -3.39 -9.06
CA ARG A 54 -18.50 -2.20 -9.90
C ARG A 54 -19.12 -2.54 -11.24
N GLY A 55 -20.25 -1.88 -11.56
CA GLY A 55 -20.97 -2.14 -12.81
C GLY A 55 -21.36 -3.58 -13.00
N GLY A 56 -21.75 -4.26 -11.91
CA GLY A 56 -22.13 -5.66 -11.97
C GLY A 56 -20.96 -6.65 -11.96
N VAL A 57 -19.72 -6.15 -11.95
CA VAL A 57 -18.52 -6.98 -11.92
C VAL A 57 -18.00 -7.04 -10.48
N PRO A 58 -17.68 -8.23 -9.95
CA PRO A 58 -17.08 -8.32 -8.64
C PRO A 58 -15.76 -7.55 -8.62
N ALA A 59 -15.48 -6.90 -7.51
CA ALA A 59 -14.22 -6.22 -7.33
C ALA A 59 -13.81 -6.31 -5.87
N LEU A 60 -12.54 -6.68 -5.65
CA LEU A 60 -11.97 -6.72 -4.32
C LEU A 60 -11.17 -5.44 -4.14
N GLU A 61 -11.57 -4.63 -3.16
CA GLU A 61 -10.96 -3.34 -2.90
C GLU A 61 -10.23 -3.38 -1.56
N ALA A 62 -9.02 -2.86 -1.53
CA ALA A 62 -8.23 -2.83 -0.31
C ALA A 62 -7.57 -1.47 -0.16
N GLU A 63 -7.33 -1.07 1.07
CA GLU A 63 -6.61 0.15 1.38
C GLU A 63 -5.20 -0.21 1.83
N LEU A 64 -4.22 0.28 1.11
CA LEU A 64 -2.80 0.04 1.41
C LEU A 64 -2.21 1.26 2.09
N TYR A 65 -1.57 1.04 3.22
CA TYR A 65 -1.02 2.09 4.06
C TYR A 65 0.44 1.76 4.39
N ASP A 66 1.33 2.73 4.28
CA ASP A 66 2.75 2.54 4.58
C ASP A 66 3.30 3.51 5.64
N GLY A 67 2.43 4.26 6.30
CA GLY A 67 2.85 5.26 7.27
C GLY A 67 3.00 6.66 6.68
N THR A 68 3.18 6.79 5.39
CA THR A 68 3.31 8.08 4.72
C THR A 68 2.03 8.50 4.02
N GLY A 69 1.23 7.54 3.61
CA GLY A 69 0.00 7.80 2.89
C GLY A 69 -0.77 6.53 2.65
N THR A 70 -1.86 6.66 1.92
CA THR A 70 -2.78 5.58 1.64
C THR A 70 -3.11 5.57 0.15
N ILE A 71 -3.24 4.37 -0.40
CA ILE A 71 -3.65 4.18 -1.79
C ILE A 71 -4.66 3.03 -1.82
N THR A 72 -5.65 3.15 -2.71
CA THR A 72 -6.62 2.10 -2.90
C THR A 72 -6.10 1.11 -3.93
N VAL A 73 -6.21 -0.17 -3.64
CA VAL A 73 -5.84 -1.24 -4.56
C VAL A 73 -7.12 -1.98 -4.93
N LEU A 74 -7.33 -2.21 -6.23
CA LEU A 74 -8.57 -2.79 -6.72
C LEU A 74 -8.29 -3.92 -7.69
N TRP A 75 -8.81 -5.11 -7.39
CA TRP A 75 -8.74 -6.26 -8.28
C TRP A 75 -10.12 -6.51 -8.86
N LEU A 76 -10.26 -6.23 -10.15
CA LEU A 76 -11.53 -6.44 -10.87
C LEU A 76 -11.72 -7.92 -11.18
N GLY A 77 -12.98 -8.36 -11.11
CA GLY A 77 -13.31 -9.75 -11.41
C GLY A 77 -12.99 -10.74 -10.32
N ARG A 78 -12.55 -10.27 -9.15
CA ARG A 78 -12.19 -11.15 -8.05
C ARG A 78 -13.08 -10.85 -6.83
N ARG A 79 -13.51 -11.92 -6.18
CA ARG A 79 -14.29 -11.80 -4.93
C ARG A 79 -13.41 -12.05 -3.72
N ARG A 80 -12.37 -12.86 -3.91
CA ARG A 80 -11.45 -13.23 -2.85
C ARG A 80 -10.12 -13.56 -3.49
N ILE A 81 -9.04 -13.19 -2.82
CA ILE A 81 -7.69 -13.53 -3.23
C ILE A 81 -6.99 -14.11 -2.00
N ALA A 82 -6.43 -15.31 -2.15
CA ALA A 82 -5.73 -15.95 -1.05
C ALA A 82 -4.59 -15.06 -0.56
N GLY A 83 -4.51 -14.91 0.77
CA GLY A 83 -3.47 -14.09 1.37
C GLY A 83 -3.78 -12.60 1.44
N ILE A 84 -4.87 -12.14 0.83
CA ILE A 84 -5.27 -10.73 0.88
C ILE A 84 -6.34 -10.57 1.96
N TYR A 85 -5.96 -9.94 3.06
CA TYR A 85 -6.84 -9.70 4.21
C TYR A 85 -6.30 -8.52 5.02
N PRO A 86 -7.14 -7.90 5.87
CA PRO A 86 -6.67 -6.79 6.71
C PRO A 86 -5.51 -7.21 7.59
N GLY A 87 -4.49 -6.37 7.65
CA GLY A 87 -3.27 -6.65 8.40
C GLY A 87 -2.17 -7.30 7.60
N ARG A 88 -2.46 -7.69 6.37
CA ARG A 88 -1.44 -8.35 5.53
C ARG A 88 -0.43 -7.34 5.00
N ALA A 89 0.86 -7.68 5.13
CA ALA A 89 1.92 -6.93 4.50
C ALA A 89 2.04 -7.35 3.04
N ILE A 90 2.15 -6.38 2.14
CA ILE A 90 2.13 -6.65 0.72
C ILE A 90 2.94 -5.60 -0.04
N ARG A 91 3.57 -6.03 -1.12
CA ARG A 91 4.21 -5.14 -2.07
C ARG A 91 3.40 -5.17 -3.36
N VAL A 92 3.03 -4.01 -3.89
CA VAL A 92 2.26 -3.94 -5.12
C VAL A 92 3.00 -3.11 -6.17
N THR A 93 2.85 -3.51 -7.42
CA THR A 93 3.43 -2.82 -8.56
C THR A 93 2.32 -2.56 -9.56
N GLY A 94 2.14 -1.29 -9.92
CA GLY A 94 1.11 -0.91 -10.86
C GLY A 94 1.12 0.58 -11.12
N ARG A 95 0.22 1.01 -12.00
CA ARG A 95 0.07 2.42 -12.34
C ARG A 95 -0.97 3.06 -11.44
N ILE A 96 -0.61 4.19 -10.86
CA ILE A 96 -1.55 4.93 -10.02
C ILE A 96 -2.48 5.75 -10.88
N GLY A 97 -3.79 5.52 -10.72
CA GLY A 97 -4.81 6.38 -11.29
C GLY A 97 -5.43 7.24 -10.21
N VAL A 98 -6.01 8.36 -10.60
CA VAL A 98 -6.73 9.24 -9.67
C VAL A 98 -8.17 9.33 -10.13
N HIS A 99 -9.09 8.92 -9.26
CA HIS A 99 -10.52 8.91 -9.57
C HIS A 99 -11.27 9.57 -8.42
N GLY A 100 -11.90 10.72 -8.71
CA GLY A 100 -12.61 11.47 -7.69
C GLY A 100 -11.72 11.90 -6.54
N GLY A 101 -10.46 12.21 -6.82
CA GLY A 101 -9.50 12.57 -5.79
C GLY A 101 -8.89 11.39 -5.05
N VAL A 102 -9.30 10.17 -5.37
CA VAL A 102 -8.78 8.96 -4.71
C VAL A 102 -7.74 8.30 -5.60
N ARG A 103 -6.55 8.09 -5.05
CA ARG A 103 -5.46 7.41 -5.74
C ARG A 103 -5.72 5.91 -5.71
N THR A 104 -5.76 5.29 -6.88
CA THR A 104 -6.13 3.88 -7.02
C THR A 104 -5.20 3.16 -7.99
N VAL A 105 -4.85 1.92 -7.66
CA VAL A 105 -4.12 1.03 -8.55
C VAL A 105 -5.05 -0.13 -8.91
N TYR A 106 -5.30 -0.28 -10.21
CA TYR A 106 -6.16 -1.35 -10.72
C TYR A 106 -5.33 -2.57 -11.11
N ASN A 107 -5.74 -3.74 -10.63
CA ASN A 107 -5.16 -5.03 -10.99
C ASN A 107 -3.62 -5.03 -10.92
N PRO A 108 -3.03 -4.60 -9.81
CA PRO A 108 -1.58 -4.56 -9.70
C PRO A 108 -1.00 -5.97 -9.62
N ARG A 109 0.27 -6.09 -9.97
CA ARG A 109 1.05 -7.25 -9.55
C ARG A 109 1.34 -7.08 -8.07
N TYR A 110 1.47 -8.19 -7.35
CA TYR A 110 1.71 -8.11 -5.92
C TYR A 110 2.54 -9.27 -5.44
N ASP A 111 3.26 -9.03 -4.35
CA ASP A 111 3.99 -10.04 -3.61
C ASP A 111 3.58 -9.95 -2.16
N LEU A 112 3.18 -11.06 -1.58
CA LEU A 112 2.83 -11.10 -0.17
C LEU A 112 4.12 -11.06 0.64
N ARG A 113 4.12 -10.25 1.70
CA ARG A 113 5.27 -10.11 2.60
C ARG A 113 4.94 -10.73 3.94
N TYR A 114 5.95 -11.25 4.60
CA TYR A 114 5.77 -11.94 5.86
C TYR A 114 6.52 -11.28 6.99
#